data_eb7867aab69ddab4a4b4cdf5d0a44225
#
_entry.id   eb7867aab69ddab4a4b4cdf5d0a44225
#
_cell.length_a   1.000
_cell.length_b   1.000
_cell.length_c   1.000
_cell.angle_alpha   90.00
_cell.angle_beta   90.00
_cell.angle_gamma   90.00
#
_symmetry.space_group_name_H-M   'P 1'
#
loop_
_entity.id
_entity.type
_entity.pdbx_description
1 polymer ?
#
loop_
_entity_poly.entity_id
_entity_poly.type
_entity_poly.pdbx_seq_one_letter_code
_entity_poly.pdbx_strand_id
1 'polypeptide(L)'
;IDACLVGSEMCIRDSAQLNSLAVNFLQSDLMENIKTENVDLIIANLPYIPENTLESLDKEVIDYEPLIALNGGVDGLEIISRLINQIEDRDISDLTLCLEIDSTKSSQTLDLLSDWKDVKLFKDLAEKDRYVFATK
;
A
#
# COMPACT_ATOMS: atom_id res chain seq x y z
N ILE A 1 -6.76 12.69 14.09
CA ILE A 1 -6.58 11.23 13.93
C ILE A 1 -7.96 10.71 13.57
N ASP A 2 -8.10 10.20 12.37
CA ASP A 2 -9.37 9.65 11.92
C ASP A 2 -9.75 8.41 12.73
N ALA A 3 -11.03 8.29 13.07
CA ALA A 3 -11.54 7.24 13.95
C ALA A 3 -11.24 5.82 13.45
N CYS A 4 -11.07 5.65 12.13
CA CYS A 4 -10.74 4.34 11.53
C CYS A 4 -9.25 4.00 11.63
N LEU A 5 -8.35 4.97 11.53
CA LEU A 5 -6.93 4.73 11.80
C LEU A 5 -6.72 4.29 13.24
N VAL A 6 -7.49 4.87 14.17
CA VAL A 6 -7.50 4.44 15.59
C VAL A 6 -8.04 3.02 15.73
N GLY A 7 -9.11 2.66 15.04
CA GLY A 7 -9.68 1.31 15.06
C GLY A 7 -8.73 0.27 14.49
N SER A 8 -8.13 0.54 13.34
CA SER A 8 -7.14 -0.35 12.71
C SER A 8 -5.89 -0.51 13.56
N GLU A 9 -5.37 0.57 14.14
CA GLU A 9 -4.22 0.51 15.04
C GLU A 9 -4.51 -0.37 16.26
N MET A 10 -5.67 -0.23 16.89
CA MET A 10 -6.06 -1.08 18.01
C MET A 10 -6.10 -2.56 17.60
N CYS A 11 -6.75 -2.91 16.49
CA CYS A 11 -6.82 -4.27 16.00
C CYS A 11 -5.45 -4.86 15.69
N ILE A 12 -4.55 -4.09 15.09
CA ILE A 12 -3.17 -4.52 14.78
C ILE A 12 -2.37 -4.74 16.06
N ARG A 13 -2.49 -3.86 17.05
CA ARG A 13 -1.83 -4.00 18.36
C ARG A 13 -2.32 -5.23 19.10
N ASP A 14 -3.63 -5.45 19.15
CA ASP A 14 -4.24 -6.62 19.78
C ASP A 14 -3.78 -7.91 19.08
N SER A 15 -3.74 -7.93 17.76
CA SER A 15 -3.24 -9.06 16.97
C SER A 15 -1.77 -9.36 17.27
N ALA A 16 -0.92 -8.35 17.32
CA ALA A 16 0.48 -8.52 17.66
C ALA A 16 0.66 -9.08 19.07
N GLN A 17 -0.11 -8.58 20.04
CA GLN A 17 -0.08 -9.05 21.42
C GLN A 17 -0.57 -10.50 21.54
N LEU A 18 -1.71 -10.85 20.91
CA LEU A 18 -2.26 -12.20 20.90
C LEU A 18 -1.29 -13.22 20.31
N ASN A 19 -0.51 -12.83 19.32
CA ASN A 19 0.48 -13.67 18.66
C ASN A 19 1.89 -13.58 19.30
N SER A 20 2.04 -12.81 20.39
CA SER A 20 3.33 -12.59 21.06
C SER A 20 4.44 -12.08 20.13
N LEU A 21 4.07 -11.20 19.20
CA LEU A 21 4.98 -10.60 18.23
C LEU A 21 5.49 -9.24 18.72
N ALA A 22 6.80 -9.01 18.56
CA ALA A 22 7.40 -7.70 18.78
C ALA A 22 7.22 -6.85 17.51
N VAL A 23 6.28 -5.91 17.54
CA VAL A 23 5.98 -5.00 16.42
C VAL A 23 6.16 -3.56 16.88
N ASN A 24 6.87 -2.77 16.10
CA ASN A 24 6.98 -1.32 16.29
C ASN A 24 5.88 -0.63 15.47
N PHE A 25 5.05 0.17 16.14
CA PHE A 25 3.98 0.94 15.51
C PHE A 25 4.43 2.39 15.37
N LEU A 26 4.33 2.90 14.15
CA LEU A 26 4.73 4.27 13.82
C LEU A 26 3.66 4.92 12.95
N GLN A 27 3.26 6.14 13.29
CA GLN A 27 2.42 6.97 12.44
C GLN A 27 3.30 7.71 11.43
N SER A 28 3.01 7.54 10.14
CA SER A 28 3.78 8.15 9.05
C SER A 28 2.90 8.35 7.82
N ASP A 29 3.17 9.39 7.03
CA ASP A 29 2.70 9.45 5.65
C ASP A 29 3.71 8.69 4.79
N LEU A 30 3.33 7.47 4.41
CA LEU A 30 4.20 6.52 3.69
C LEU A 30 5.56 6.37 4.39
N MET A 31 6.65 6.70 3.71
CA MET A 31 8.02 6.53 4.21
C MET A 31 8.56 7.75 4.98
N GLU A 32 7.79 8.84 5.17
CA GLU A 32 8.32 10.11 5.71
C GLU A 32 9.05 9.96 7.05
N ASN A 33 8.45 9.20 7.99
CA ASN A 33 8.99 9.00 9.33
C ASN A 33 9.72 7.64 9.47
N ILE A 34 9.90 6.90 8.39
CA ILE A 34 10.57 5.60 8.40
C ILE A 34 12.09 5.79 8.25
N LYS A 35 12.85 5.22 9.18
CA LYS A 35 14.30 5.10 9.04
C LYS A 35 14.60 3.95 8.07
N THR A 36 15.33 4.25 7.03
CA THR A 36 15.57 3.30 5.92
C THR A 36 16.77 2.38 6.12
N GLU A 37 17.57 2.63 7.15
CA GLU A 37 18.75 1.84 7.52
C GLU A 37 18.35 0.44 8.00
N ASN A 38 18.12 -0.52 7.23
CA ASN A 38 17.70 -1.89 7.54
C ASN A 38 16.23 -2.18 7.15
N VAL A 39 15.74 -1.59 6.07
CA VAL A 39 14.47 -1.98 5.47
C VAL A 39 14.75 -2.95 4.33
N ASP A 40 14.45 -4.23 4.52
CA ASP A 40 14.64 -5.28 3.52
C ASP A 40 13.36 -5.53 2.73
N LEU A 41 12.21 -5.26 3.34
CA LEU A 41 10.90 -5.56 2.77
C LEU A 41 9.89 -4.46 3.11
N ILE A 42 9.16 -4.01 2.10
CA ILE A 42 7.96 -3.18 2.24
C ILE A 42 6.77 -3.97 1.72
N ILE A 43 5.73 -4.12 2.55
CA ILE A 43 4.44 -4.67 2.13
C ILE A 43 3.41 -3.56 2.29
N ALA A 44 2.71 -3.21 1.22
CA ALA A 44 1.78 -2.11 1.23
C ALA A 44 0.45 -2.48 0.54
N ASN A 45 -0.64 -2.24 1.27
CA ASN A 45 -2.00 -2.17 0.75
C ASN A 45 -2.43 -0.71 0.85
N LEU A 46 -2.16 0.05 -0.21
CA LEU A 46 -2.40 1.48 -0.27
C LEU A 46 -3.78 1.79 -0.85
N PRO A 47 -4.35 2.97 -0.59
CA PRO A 47 -5.55 3.42 -1.30
C PRO A 47 -5.29 3.46 -2.80
N TYR A 48 -6.15 2.78 -3.58
CA TYR A 48 -6.00 2.69 -5.05
C TYR A 48 -7.30 2.95 -5.81
N ILE A 49 -8.38 3.37 -5.13
CA ILE A 49 -9.66 3.65 -5.79
C ILE A 49 -9.61 5.06 -6.39
N PRO A 50 -9.88 5.21 -7.71
CA PRO A 50 -9.92 6.53 -8.34
C PRO A 50 -11.00 7.42 -7.71
N GLU A 51 -10.70 8.70 -7.53
CA GLU A 51 -11.58 9.66 -6.86
C GLU A 51 -12.99 9.71 -7.49
N ASN A 52 -13.06 9.66 -8.82
CA ASN A 52 -14.33 9.71 -9.56
C ASN A 52 -15.19 8.44 -9.41
N THR A 53 -14.68 7.37 -8.83
CA THR A 53 -15.40 6.11 -8.60
C THR A 53 -15.84 5.93 -7.15
N LEU A 54 -15.35 6.75 -6.24
CA LEU A 54 -15.65 6.66 -4.80
C LEU A 54 -17.15 6.74 -4.51
N GLU A 55 -17.88 7.64 -5.18
CA GLU A 55 -19.33 7.80 -4.99
C GLU A 55 -20.15 6.60 -5.50
N SER A 56 -19.57 5.74 -6.33
CA SER A 56 -20.21 4.55 -6.90
C SER A 56 -19.96 3.27 -6.10
N LEU A 57 -19.18 3.36 -5.03
CA LEU A 57 -18.90 2.22 -4.16
C LEU A 57 -20.15 1.79 -3.40
N ASP A 58 -20.14 0.53 -2.96
CA ASP A 58 -21.19 0.00 -2.10
C ASP A 58 -21.33 0.83 -0.83
N LYS A 59 -22.58 1.05 -0.41
CA LYS A 59 -22.90 1.89 0.73
C LYS A 59 -22.22 1.45 2.01
N GLU A 60 -22.03 0.15 2.18
CA GLU A 60 -21.33 -0.44 3.31
C GLU A 60 -19.85 -0.01 3.35
N VAL A 61 -19.21 0.15 2.20
CA VAL A 61 -17.83 0.62 2.12
C VAL A 61 -17.75 2.12 2.44
N ILE A 62 -18.65 2.91 1.86
CA ILE A 62 -18.67 4.38 2.04
C ILE A 62 -18.98 4.75 3.50
N ASP A 63 -19.89 4.03 4.14
CA ASP A 63 -20.39 4.34 5.48
C ASP A 63 -19.42 3.91 6.60
N TYR A 64 -18.56 2.91 6.35
CA TYR A 64 -17.71 2.32 7.39
C TYR A 64 -16.21 2.46 7.15
N GLU A 65 -15.75 2.66 5.91
CA GLU A 65 -14.35 2.86 5.61
C GLU A 65 -14.01 4.35 5.45
N PRO A 66 -12.92 4.85 6.04
CA PRO A 66 -12.54 6.24 5.87
C PRO A 66 -12.06 6.49 4.43
N LEU A 67 -12.47 7.60 3.86
CA LEU A 67 -12.08 7.99 2.48
C LEU A 67 -10.57 7.98 2.26
N ILE A 68 -9.78 8.33 3.28
CA ILE A 68 -8.31 8.32 3.20
C ILE A 68 -7.74 6.90 3.01
N ALA A 69 -8.47 5.86 3.41
CA ALA A 69 -8.06 4.48 3.21
C ALA A 69 -8.46 3.93 1.83
N LEU A 70 -9.30 4.65 1.09
CA LEU A 70 -9.84 4.22 -0.19
C LEU A 70 -9.30 5.04 -1.37
N ASN A 71 -9.19 6.37 -1.18
CA ASN A 71 -8.89 7.32 -2.25
C ASN A 71 -7.43 7.23 -2.70
N GLY A 72 -7.22 6.66 -3.87
CA GLY A 72 -5.91 6.56 -4.55
C GLY A 72 -5.54 7.75 -5.43
N GLY A 73 -6.31 8.85 -5.34
CA GLY A 73 -6.14 10.04 -6.17
C GLY A 73 -6.93 9.99 -7.47
N VAL A 74 -6.60 10.86 -8.40
CA VAL A 74 -7.37 11.07 -9.66
C VAL A 74 -7.50 9.79 -10.48
N ASP A 75 -6.43 9.02 -10.57
CA ASP A 75 -6.37 7.79 -11.38
C ASP A 75 -6.21 6.50 -10.56
N GLY A 76 -6.15 6.60 -9.23
CA GLY A 76 -5.95 5.47 -8.33
C GLY A 76 -4.49 5.03 -8.18
N LEU A 77 -3.54 5.74 -8.76
CA LEU A 77 -2.09 5.42 -8.71
C LEU A 77 -1.27 6.44 -7.93
N GLU A 78 -1.87 7.56 -7.52
CA GLU A 78 -1.15 8.69 -6.93
C GLU A 78 -0.38 8.28 -5.66
N ILE A 79 -1.01 7.51 -4.77
CA ILE A 79 -0.40 7.09 -3.51
C ILE A 79 0.70 6.05 -3.75
N ILE A 80 0.48 5.13 -4.69
CA ILE A 80 1.48 4.13 -5.10
C ILE A 80 2.70 4.83 -5.71
N SER A 81 2.48 5.78 -6.62
CA SER A 81 3.56 6.57 -7.24
C SER A 81 4.36 7.36 -6.20
N ARG A 82 3.67 7.99 -5.23
CA ARG A 82 4.34 8.69 -4.12
C ARG A 82 5.22 7.76 -3.30
N LEU A 83 4.75 6.55 -2.98
CA LEU A 83 5.56 5.56 -2.25
C LEU A 83 6.81 5.18 -3.04
N ILE A 84 6.66 4.85 -4.33
CA ILE A 84 7.78 4.48 -5.20
C ILE A 84 8.80 5.62 -5.26
N ASN A 85 8.37 6.86 -5.52
CA ASN A 85 9.25 8.03 -5.54
C ASN A 85 9.97 8.23 -4.19
N GLN A 86 9.26 8.09 -3.07
CA GLN A 86 9.88 8.19 -1.75
C GLN A 86 10.94 7.10 -1.50
N ILE A 87 10.78 5.92 -2.07
CA ILE A 87 11.77 4.83 -2.00
C ILE A 87 12.96 5.15 -2.91
N GLU A 88 12.71 5.69 -4.10
CA GLU A 88 13.76 6.03 -5.07
C GLU A 88 14.64 7.18 -4.60
N ASP A 89 14.04 8.18 -3.95
CA ASP A 89 14.76 9.30 -3.35
C ASP A 89 15.66 8.90 -2.16
N ARG A 90 15.53 7.67 -1.68
CA ARG A 90 16.31 7.13 -0.58
C ARG A 90 17.34 6.13 -1.09
N ASP A 91 18.53 6.15 -0.50
CA ASP A 91 19.59 5.17 -0.81
C ASP A 91 19.31 3.84 -0.08
N ILE A 92 18.25 3.14 -0.51
CA ILE A 92 17.91 1.81 -0.01
C ILE A 92 18.33 0.81 -1.08
N SER A 93 19.27 -0.07 -0.74
CA SER A 93 19.66 -1.21 -1.57
C SER A 93 19.01 -2.49 -1.08
N ASP A 94 18.90 -3.47 -1.97
CA ASP A 94 18.41 -4.82 -1.66
C ASP A 94 16.98 -4.86 -1.07
N LEU A 95 16.12 -3.91 -1.46
CA LEU A 95 14.74 -3.80 -1.02
C LEU A 95 13.82 -4.67 -1.88
N THR A 96 12.93 -5.42 -1.23
CA THR A 96 11.75 -6.02 -1.85
C THR A 96 10.52 -5.19 -1.56
N LEU A 97 9.77 -4.83 -2.61
CA LEU A 97 8.48 -4.15 -2.52
C LEU A 97 7.36 -5.10 -2.91
N CYS A 98 6.33 -5.21 -2.06
CA CYS A 98 5.10 -5.96 -2.33
C CYS A 98 3.93 -4.99 -2.27
N LEU A 99 3.19 -4.84 -3.37
CA LEU A 99 2.03 -3.96 -3.47
C LEU A 99 0.77 -4.76 -3.73
N GLU A 100 -0.33 -4.43 -3.06
CA GLU A 100 -1.67 -4.73 -3.56
C GLU A 100 -2.10 -3.64 -4.52
N ILE A 101 -2.75 -4.02 -5.64
CA ILE A 101 -3.13 -3.11 -6.73
C ILE A 101 -4.56 -3.35 -7.21
N ASP A 102 -5.14 -2.34 -7.86
CA ASP A 102 -6.31 -2.54 -8.72
C ASP A 102 -5.91 -3.32 -9.97
N SER A 103 -6.65 -4.40 -10.28
CA SER A 103 -6.38 -5.25 -11.46
C SER A 103 -6.45 -4.49 -12.79
N THR A 104 -7.22 -3.41 -12.85
CA THR A 104 -7.34 -2.56 -14.05
C THR A 104 -6.12 -1.64 -14.25
N LYS A 105 -5.25 -1.54 -13.24
CA LYS A 105 -4.07 -0.67 -13.21
C LYS A 105 -2.75 -1.43 -13.29
N SER A 106 -2.79 -2.74 -13.55
CA SER A 106 -1.59 -3.60 -13.58
C SER A 106 -0.50 -3.04 -14.49
N SER A 107 -0.83 -2.69 -15.73
CA SER A 107 0.14 -2.17 -16.71
C SER A 107 0.77 -0.87 -16.23
N GLN A 108 -0.03 0.08 -15.76
CA GLN A 108 0.48 1.37 -15.28
C GLN A 108 1.36 1.21 -14.03
N THR A 109 1.00 0.27 -13.14
CA THR A 109 1.85 -0.03 -11.96
C THR A 109 3.20 -0.64 -12.37
N LEU A 110 3.20 -1.53 -13.37
CA LEU A 110 4.44 -2.10 -13.90
C LEU A 110 5.30 -1.03 -14.58
N ASP A 111 4.69 -0.06 -15.26
CA ASP A 111 5.40 1.08 -15.87
C ASP A 111 6.10 1.95 -14.80
N LEU A 112 5.46 2.16 -13.63
CA LEU A 112 6.07 2.87 -12.50
C LEU A 112 7.30 2.14 -11.92
N LEU A 113 7.41 0.85 -12.13
CA LEU A 113 8.49 -0.01 -11.62
C LEU A 113 9.47 -0.42 -12.74
N SER A 114 9.46 0.26 -13.88
CA SER A 114 10.26 -0.12 -15.07
C SER A 114 11.76 -0.20 -14.81
N ASP A 115 12.28 0.60 -13.88
CA ASP A 115 13.70 0.62 -13.50
C ASP A 115 14.05 -0.36 -12.36
N TRP A 116 13.04 -1.07 -11.84
CA TRP A 116 13.22 -2.06 -10.77
C TRP A 116 13.54 -3.44 -11.36
N LYS A 117 14.18 -4.29 -10.55
CA LYS A 117 14.54 -5.66 -10.92
C LYS A 117 13.43 -6.64 -10.51
N ASP A 118 13.43 -7.80 -11.16
CA ASP A 118 12.57 -8.95 -10.80
C ASP A 118 11.09 -8.59 -10.59
N VAL A 119 10.56 -7.65 -11.38
CA VAL A 119 9.16 -7.25 -11.29
C VAL A 119 8.26 -8.41 -11.70
N LYS A 120 7.38 -8.84 -10.79
CA LYS A 120 6.46 -9.97 -10.96
C LYS A 120 5.06 -9.57 -10.57
N LEU A 121 4.10 -9.96 -11.41
CA LEU A 121 2.67 -9.77 -11.17
C LEU A 121 2.03 -11.09 -10.78
N PHE A 122 1.24 -11.07 -9.72
CA PHE A 122 0.53 -12.25 -9.20
C PHE A 122 -0.96 -12.00 -9.16
N LYS A 123 -1.71 -13.07 -9.37
CA LYS A 123 -3.16 -13.06 -9.35
C LYS A 123 -3.70 -13.45 -7.98
N ASP A 124 -4.90 -12.95 -7.69
CA ASP A 124 -5.70 -13.39 -6.56
C ASP A 124 -6.43 -14.72 -6.85
N LEU A 125 -7.22 -15.20 -5.90
CA LEU A 125 -8.02 -16.43 -6.05
C LEU A 125 -9.13 -16.31 -7.09
N ALA A 126 -9.48 -15.09 -7.52
CA ALA A 126 -10.41 -14.81 -8.59
C ALA A 126 -9.74 -14.64 -9.97
N GLU A 127 -8.45 -15.03 -10.09
CA GLU A 127 -7.63 -14.92 -11.31
C GLU A 127 -7.45 -13.48 -11.82
N LYS A 128 -7.60 -12.47 -10.93
CA LYS A 128 -7.35 -11.07 -11.25
C LYS A 128 -5.95 -10.68 -10.79
N ASP A 129 -5.27 -9.88 -11.58
CA ASP A 129 -4.01 -9.26 -11.20
C ASP A 129 -4.18 -8.47 -9.90
N ARG A 130 -3.43 -8.80 -8.87
CA ARG A 130 -3.65 -8.26 -7.54
C ARG A 130 -2.40 -7.85 -6.79
N TYR A 131 -1.30 -8.52 -7.02
CA TYR A 131 -0.09 -8.25 -6.27
C TYR A 131 1.11 -8.06 -7.20
N VAL A 132 1.90 -7.03 -6.92
CA VAL A 132 3.17 -6.78 -7.60
C VAL A 132 4.30 -6.96 -6.60
N PHE A 133 5.31 -7.72 -6.99
CA PHE A 133 6.59 -7.82 -6.30
C PHE A 133 7.67 -7.24 -7.19
N ALA A 134 8.55 -6.42 -6.60
CA ALA A 134 9.69 -5.85 -7.30
C ALA A 134 10.89 -5.76 -6.36
N THR A 135 12.10 -5.86 -6.89
CA THR A 135 13.34 -5.67 -6.12
C THR A 135 14.11 -4.46 -6.65
N LYS A 136 14.76 -3.75 -5.76
CA LYS A 136 15.58 -2.59 -6.09
C LYS A 136 17.07 -2.96 -6.14
#